data_516cc1ebb31929cc8bf32fdf816d64a1
#
_entry.id   516cc1ebb31929cc8bf32fdf816d64a1
#
_cell.length_a   1.000
_cell.length_b   1.000
_cell.length_c   1.000
_cell.angle_alpha   90.00
_cell.angle_beta   90.00
_cell.angle_gamma   90.00
#
_symmetry.space_group_name_H-M   'P 1'
#
loop_
_entity.id
_entity.type
_entity.pdbx_description
1 polymer ?
#
loop_
_entity_poly.entity_id
_entity_poly.type
_entity_poly.pdbx_seq_one_letter_code
_entity_poly.pdbx_strand_id
1 'polypeptide(L)'
;TKSSIPVMGHIGLQPQSVLIDGGYKVKGKVKSEWQKYIDDAIAVEEAGAFSIVLEGMAEPLAAEITSIIGIPTIGIGASPSCDGQILVTEDILGLSNVAPKFVKKYVDLNDIIKNAVNKYAAEVKDRTFPSLEHVYHMPPRIVSNNGKDK
;
A
#
# COMPACT_ATOMS: atom_id res chain seq x y z
N THR A 1 9.14 20.63 -14.92
CA THR A 1 9.24 21.24 -13.59
C THR A 1 9.52 22.75 -13.62
N LYS A 2 9.15 23.44 -14.73
CA LYS A 2 9.33 24.90 -14.87
C LYS A 2 8.66 25.71 -13.73
N SER A 3 7.70 25.11 -13.01
CA SER A 3 6.98 25.73 -11.87
C SER A 3 7.59 25.40 -10.51
N SER A 4 8.82 24.89 -10.45
CA SER A 4 9.51 24.48 -9.21
C SER A 4 8.77 23.40 -8.39
N ILE A 5 7.88 22.63 -9.04
CA ILE A 5 7.20 21.51 -8.42
C ILE A 5 8.04 20.25 -8.69
N PRO A 6 8.50 19.52 -7.64
CA PRO A 6 9.18 18.25 -7.86
C PRO A 6 8.20 17.22 -8.43
N VAL A 7 8.58 16.53 -9.49
CA VAL A 7 7.75 15.53 -10.18
C VAL A 7 8.46 14.20 -10.16
N MET A 8 7.76 13.16 -9.72
CA MET A 8 8.15 11.76 -9.92
C MET A 8 7.37 11.22 -11.12
N GLY A 9 8.09 10.67 -12.10
CA GLY A 9 7.49 10.03 -13.26
C GLY A 9 6.89 8.66 -12.94
N HIS A 10 6.06 8.14 -13.85
CA HIS A 10 5.49 6.80 -13.72
C HIS A 10 5.24 6.22 -15.10
N ILE A 11 5.87 5.09 -15.41
CA ILE A 11 5.67 4.35 -16.66
C ILE A 11 5.41 2.86 -16.38
N GLY A 12 4.97 2.17 -17.41
CA GLY A 12 4.62 0.76 -17.35
C GLY A 12 3.12 0.56 -17.21
N LEU A 13 2.70 -0.25 -16.26
CA LEU A 13 1.30 -0.44 -15.94
C LEU A 13 0.79 0.81 -15.22
N GLN A 14 -0.28 1.38 -15.72
CA GLN A 14 -0.93 2.54 -15.13
C GLN A 14 -2.37 2.15 -14.75
N PRO A 15 -2.71 2.10 -13.46
CA PRO A 15 -4.04 1.66 -13.00
C PRO A 15 -5.20 2.41 -13.67
N GLN A 16 -5.02 3.70 -13.94
CA GLN A 16 -6.03 4.52 -14.64
C GLN A 16 -6.23 4.12 -16.10
N SER A 17 -5.28 3.43 -16.73
CA SER A 17 -5.34 2.99 -18.13
C SER A 17 -5.79 1.53 -18.29
N VAL A 18 -6.10 0.84 -17.21
CA VAL A 18 -6.42 -0.61 -17.19
C VAL A 18 -7.58 -0.97 -18.12
N LEU A 19 -8.60 -0.11 -18.26
CA LEU A 19 -9.71 -0.35 -19.17
C LEU A 19 -9.28 -0.27 -20.65
N ILE A 20 -8.39 0.66 -20.98
CA ILE A 20 -7.83 0.82 -22.35
C ILE A 20 -6.90 -0.34 -22.66
N ASP A 21 -6.11 -0.79 -21.69
CA ASP A 21 -5.16 -1.90 -21.85
C ASP A 21 -5.82 -3.28 -21.85
N GLY A 22 -7.12 -3.35 -21.56
CA GLY A 22 -7.86 -4.61 -21.46
C GLY A 22 -7.42 -5.47 -20.27
N GLY A 23 -7.12 -4.85 -19.12
CA GLY A 23 -6.74 -5.48 -17.87
C GLY A 23 -5.32 -5.18 -17.39
N TYR A 24 -4.96 -5.73 -16.23
CA TYR A 24 -3.62 -5.62 -15.64
C TYR A 24 -2.62 -6.50 -16.38
N LYS A 25 -1.98 -5.94 -17.44
CA LYS A 25 -1.01 -6.67 -18.26
C LYS A 25 0.41 -6.20 -17.99
N VAL A 26 1.31 -7.12 -17.68
CA VAL A 26 2.75 -6.84 -17.59
C VAL A 26 3.24 -6.29 -18.92
N LYS A 27 3.93 -5.16 -18.89
CA LYS A 27 4.46 -4.44 -20.04
C LYS A 27 5.84 -4.98 -20.44
N GLY A 28 6.17 -4.84 -21.74
CA GLY A 28 7.51 -5.20 -22.25
C GLY A 28 7.81 -6.70 -22.27
N LYS A 29 6.82 -7.58 -22.33
CA LYS A 29 7.02 -9.02 -22.50
C LYS A 29 7.63 -9.39 -23.85
N VAL A 30 7.43 -8.54 -24.86
CA VAL A 30 7.95 -8.71 -26.21
C VAL A 30 9.02 -7.65 -26.46
N LYS A 31 10.19 -8.10 -26.91
CA LYS A 31 11.35 -7.19 -27.07
C LYS A 31 11.12 -6.06 -28.05
N SER A 32 10.26 -6.25 -29.04
CA SER A 32 9.88 -5.20 -30.01
C SER A 32 9.14 -4.01 -29.37
N GLU A 33 8.60 -4.17 -28.15
CA GLU A 33 7.92 -3.08 -27.42
C GLU A 33 8.86 -2.26 -26.56
N TRP A 34 10.09 -2.75 -26.32
CA TRP A 34 11.02 -2.18 -25.34
C TRP A 34 11.41 -0.74 -25.65
N GLN A 35 11.71 -0.45 -26.92
CA GLN A 35 12.17 0.88 -27.33
C GLN A 35 11.19 1.98 -26.89
N LYS A 36 9.88 1.73 -27.01
CA LYS A 36 8.87 2.67 -26.57
C LYS A 36 9.00 3.02 -25.08
N TYR A 37 9.20 2.02 -24.22
CA TYR A 37 9.31 2.25 -22.76
C TYR A 37 10.64 2.90 -22.39
N ILE A 38 11.70 2.59 -23.12
CA ILE A 38 13.02 3.25 -22.98
C ILE A 38 12.89 4.72 -23.36
N ASP A 39 12.27 5.03 -24.49
CA ASP A 39 12.04 6.40 -24.96
C ASP A 39 11.15 7.18 -23.96
N ASP A 40 10.11 6.55 -23.43
CA ASP A 40 9.25 7.14 -22.39
C ASP A 40 10.05 7.47 -21.11
N ALA A 41 10.95 6.58 -20.68
CA ALA A 41 11.78 6.80 -19.50
C ALA A 41 12.76 7.97 -19.70
N ILE A 42 13.42 8.02 -20.85
CA ILE A 42 14.33 9.12 -21.22
C ILE A 42 13.56 10.44 -21.28
N ALA A 43 12.38 10.46 -21.88
CA ALA A 43 11.56 11.66 -21.96
C ALA A 43 11.12 12.19 -20.57
N VAL A 44 10.84 11.27 -19.62
CA VAL A 44 10.53 11.63 -18.23
C VAL A 44 11.74 12.26 -17.54
N GLU A 45 12.94 11.72 -17.72
CA GLU A 45 14.18 12.28 -17.21
C GLU A 45 14.46 13.66 -17.82
N GLU A 46 14.41 13.79 -19.15
CA GLU A 46 14.62 15.05 -19.87
C GLU A 46 13.61 16.14 -19.47
N ALA A 47 12.39 15.76 -19.13
CA ALA A 47 11.38 16.66 -18.59
C ALA A 47 11.70 17.17 -17.17
N GLY A 48 12.77 16.65 -16.54
CA GLY A 48 13.27 17.06 -15.23
C GLY A 48 12.54 16.40 -14.05
N ALA A 49 12.04 15.19 -14.22
CA ALA A 49 11.57 14.39 -13.09
C ALA A 49 12.78 14.04 -12.19
N PHE A 50 12.57 14.01 -10.86
CA PHE A 50 13.62 13.66 -9.92
C PHE A 50 13.76 12.13 -9.69
N SER A 51 12.78 11.36 -10.09
CA SER A 51 12.71 9.90 -9.99
C SER A 51 11.60 9.36 -10.89
N ILE A 52 11.60 8.06 -11.15
CA ILE A 52 10.58 7.40 -11.96
C ILE A 52 10.15 6.07 -11.35
N VAL A 53 8.83 5.83 -11.31
CA VAL A 53 8.25 4.54 -10.95
C VAL A 53 8.16 3.65 -12.19
N LEU A 54 8.64 2.41 -12.08
CA LEU A 54 8.51 1.35 -13.07
C LEU A 54 7.53 0.31 -12.54
N GLU A 55 6.31 0.28 -13.08
CA GLU A 55 5.26 -0.61 -12.58
C GLU A 55 4.89 -1.72 -13.57
N GLY A 56 4.83 -2.96 -13.08
CA GLY A 56 4.32 -4.10 -13.84
C GLY A 56 5.06 -4.32 -15.15
N MET A 57 6.38 -4.23 -15.15
CA MET A 57 7.24 -4.40 -16.31
C MET A 57 7.98 -5.74 -16.28
N ALA A 58 8.31 -6.26 -17.47
CA ALA A 58 9.22 -7.40 -17.58
C ALA A 58 10.57 -7.05 -16.96
N GLU A 59 11.08 -7.96 -16.13
CA GLU A 59 12.31 -7.76 -15.35
C GLU A 59 13.48 -7.25 -16.17
N PRO A 60 13.86 -7.85 -17.34
CA PRO A 60 15.00 -7.41 -18.10
C PRO A 60 14.82 -5.99 -18.70
N LEU A 61 13.59 -5.60 -19.04
CA LEU A 61 13.32 -4.26 -19.55
C LEU A 61 13.50 -3.22 -18.43
N ALA A 62 12.98 -3.48 -17.24
CA ALA A 62 13.14 -2.56 -16.12
C ALA A 62 14.61 -2.43 -15.69
N ALA A 63 15.38 -3.53 -15.72
CA ALA A 63 16.83 -3.50 -15.48
C ALA A 63 17.58 -2.67 -16.54
N GLU A 64 17.22 -2.80 -17.83
CA GLU A 64 17.80 -2.04 -18.91
C GLU A 64 17.49 -0.53 -18.74
N ILE A 65 16.24 -0.16 -18.47
CA ILE A 65 15.86 1.24 -18.21
C ILE A 65 16.67 1.81 -17.05
N THR A 66 16.76 1.09 -15.93
CA THR A 66 17.56 1.51 -14.76
C THR A 66 19.03 1.77 -15.11
N SER A 67 19.59 1.00 -16.04
CA SER A 67 20.98 1.18 -16.47
C SER A 67 21.22 2.37 -17.40
N ILE A 68 20.18 2.86 -18.07
CA ILE A 68 20.26 3.90 -19.12
C ILE A 68 20.02 5.30 -18.54
N ILE A 69 19.02 5.48 -17.66
CA ILE A 69 18.65 6.78 -17.10
C ILE A 69 19.45 7.12 -15.85
N GLY A 70 19.69 8.41 -15.62
CA GLY A 70 20.47 8.90 -14.48
C GLY A 70 19.62 9.26 -13.24
N ILE A 71 18.27 9.25 -13.34
CA ILE A 71 17.38 9.48 -12.20
C ILE A 71 17.02 8.17 -11.50
N PRO A 72 16.83 8.17 -10.16
CA PRO A 72 16.48 6.96 -9.43
C PRO A 72 15.21 6.29 -9.94
N THR A 73 15.27 4.96 -10.10
CA THR A 73 14.15 4.10 -10.48
C THR A 73 13.54 3.43 -9.27
N ILE A 74 12.20 3.43 -9.15
CA ILE A 74 11.45 2.79 -8.09
C ILE A 74 10.58 1.69 -8.69
N GLY A 75 10.94 0.43 -8.41
CA GLY A 75 10.23 -0.73 -8.94
C GLY A 75 9.00 -1.11 -8.12
N ILE A 76 7.92 -1.48 -8.81
CA ILE A 76 6.78 -2.19 -8.27
C ILE A 76 6.34 -3.27 -9.26
N GLY A 77 6.65 -4.53 -8.97
CA GLY A 77 6.45 -5.62 -9.92
C GLY A 77 7.28 -5.46 -11.19
N ALA A 78 8.53 -5.01 -11.05
CA ALA A 78 9.45 -4.76 -12.14
C ALA A 78 10.76 -5.55 -11.94
N SER A 79 11.89 -4.89 -11.66
CA SER A 79 13.20 -5.54 -11.50
C SER A 79 13.79 -5.32 -10.12
N PRO A 80 14.50 -6.30 -9.55
CA PRO A 80 15.32 -6.09 -8.36
C PRO A 80 16.51 -5.16 -8.61
N SER A 81 16.84 -4.87 -9.87
CA SER A 81 17.89 -3.93 -10.25
C SER A 81 17.48 -2.46 -10.15
N CYS A 82 16.21 -2.15 -9.92
CA CYS A 82 15.78 -0.79 -9.64
C CYS A 82 16.42 -0.27 -8.34
N ASP A 83 16.70 1.04 -8.28
CA ASP A 83 17.36 1.69 -7.13
C ASP A 83 16.54 1.61 -5.84
N GLY A 84 15.20 1.55 -5.96
CA GLY A 84 14.28 1.36 -4.86
C GLY A 84 13.11 0.46 -5.22
N GLN A 85 12.36 0.04 -4.20
CA GLN A 85 11.17 -0.82 -4.34
C GLN A 85 10.03 -0.28 -3.50
N ILE A 86 8.81 -0.34 -4.01
CA ILE A 86 7.60 -0.02 -3.26
C ILE A 86 6.57 -1.15 -3.40
N LEU A 87 5.68 -1.23 -2.43
CA LEU A 87 4.47 -2.04 -2.47
C LEU A 87 3.33 -1.28 -1.80
N VAL A 88 2.10 -1.57 -2.19
CA VAL A 88 0.92 -1.04 -1.53
C VAL A 88 0.85 -1.57 -0.10
N THR A 89 0.59 -0.70 0.87
CA THR A 89 0.57 -1.05 2.30
C THR A 89 -0.43 -2.16 2.60
N GLU A 90 -1.61 -2.11 2.01
CA GLU A 90 -2.65 -3.13 2.17
C GLU A 90 -2.20 -4.50 1.68
N ASP A 91 -1.39 -4.54 0.62
CA ASP A 91 -0.82 -5.78 0.08
C ASP A 91 0.26 -6.33 1.00
N ILE A 92 1.18 -5.48 1.50
CA ILE A 92 2.23 -5.85 2.47
C ILE A 92 1.62 -6.46 3.72
N LEU A 93 0.52 -5.86 4.20
CA LEU A 93 -0.17 -6.24 5.43
C LEU A 93 -1.17 -7.39 5.23
N GLY A 94 -1.40 -7.84 4.01
CA GLY A 94 -2.32 -8.92 3.71
C GLY A 94 -3.78 -8.59 4.02
N LEU A 95 -4.20 -7.34 3.78
CA LEU A 95 -5.59 -6.92 3.92
C LEU A 95 -6.45 -7.34 2.72
N SER A 96 -5.82 -7.53 1.56
CA SER A 96 -6.48 -7.99 0.34
C SER A 96 -6.47 -9.51 0.24
N ASN A 97 -7.61 -10.11 -0.10
CA ASN A 97 -7.71 -11.56 -0.34
C ASN A 97 -6.96 -12.01 -1.60
N VAL A 98 -6.87 -11.11 -2.58
CA VAL A 98 -6.20 -11.35 -3.87
C VAL A 98 -5.09 -10.32 -4.01
N ALA A 99 -3.87 -10.78 -4.23
CA ALA A 99 -2.72 -9.94 -4.47
C ALA A 99 -2.04 -10.31 -5.80
N PRO A 100 -1.46 -9.33 -6.53
CA PRO A 100 -0.66 -9.61 -7.71
C PRO A 100 0.53 -10.53 -7.41
N LYS A 101 1.04 -11.25 -8.43
CA LYS A 101 2.15 -12.20 -8.28
C LYS A 101 3.41 -11.59 -7.64
N PHE A 102 3.67 -10.32 -7.88
CA PHE A 102 4.86 -9.63 -7.36
C PHE A 102 4.75 -9.22 -5.90
N VAL A 103 3.56 -9.31 -5.30
CA VAL A 103 3.35 -8.95 -3.91
C VAL A 103 3.84 -10.05 -2.98
N LYS A 104 4.68 -9.68 -2.03
CA LYS A 104 5.02 -10.50 -0.87
C LYS A 104 4.27 -9.98 0.34
N LYS A 105 3.35 -10.78 0.85
CA LYS A 105 2.70 -10.50 2.15
C LYS A 105 3.71 -10.76 3.29
N TYR A 106 3.82 -9.83 4.21
CA TYR A 106 4.67 -9.94 5.41
C TYR A 106 3.87 -10.33 6.64
N VAL A 107 2.56 -10.11 6.61
CA VAL A 107 1.60 -10.51 7.64
C VAL A 107 0.24 -10.72 6.97
N ASP A 108 -0.67 -11.44 7.60
CA ASP A 108 -2.07 -11.60 7.18
C ASP A 108 -3.00 -10.94 8.20
N LEU A 109 -3.14 -9.61 8.09
CA LEU A 109 -4.02 -8.85 8.98
C LEU A 109 -5.50 -9.11 8.69
N ASN A 110 -5.87 -9.54 7.51
CA ASN A 110 -7.26 -9.83 7.19
C ASN A 110 -7.83 -10.90 8.12
N ASP A 111 -7.12 -12.01 8.28
CA ASP A 111 -7.53 -13.09 9.18
C ASP A 111 -7.47 -12.68 10.65
N ILE A 112 -6.45 -11.92 11.05
CA ILE A 112 -6.31 -11.40 12.42
C ILE A 112 -7.48 -10.50 12.77
N ILE A 113 -7.80 -9.52 11.92
CA ILE A 113 -8.91 -8.58 12.12
C ILE A 113 -10.25 -9.33 12.14
N LYS A 114 -10.47 -10.22 11.19
CA LYS A 114 -11.69 -11.03 11.12
C LYS A 114 -11.92 -11.84 12.39
N ASN A 115 -10.87 -12.50 12.90
CA ASN A 115 -10.96 -13.28 14.12
C ASN A 115 -11.24 -12.40 15.34
N ALA A 116 -10.59 -11.23 15.45
CA ALA A 116 -10.83 -10.28 16.54
C ALA A 116 -12.27 -9.75 16.52
N VAL A 117 -12.79 -9.35 15.34
CA VAL A 117 -14.16 -8.88 15.19
C VAL A 117 -15.18 -9.98 15.50
N ASN A 118 -14.94 -11.21 15.05
CA ASN A 118 -15.82 -12.34 15.33
C ASN A 118 -15.86 -12.68 16.84
N LYS A 119 -14.70 -12.62 17.51
CA LYS A 119 -14.60 -12.82 18.95
C LYS A 119 -15.39 -11.74 19.69
N TYR A 120 -15.19 -10.47 19.36
CA TYR A 120 -15.95 -9.37 19.92
C TYR A 120 -17.47 -9.57 19.74
N ALA A 121 -17.91 -9.91 18.54
CA ALA A 121 -19.31 -10.14 18.23
C ALA A 121 -19.91 -11.30 19.03
N ALA A 122 -19.14 -12.37 19.27
CA ALA A 122 -19.55 -13.49 20.13
C ALA A 122 -19.71 -13.04 21.59
N GLU A 123 -18.69 -12.36 22.14
CA GLU A 123 -18.71 -11.88 23.52
C GLU A 123 -19.88 -10.91 23.79
N VAL A 124 -20.23 -10.05 22.82
CA VAL A 124 -21.41 -9.18 22.92
C VAL A 124 -22.71 -9.98 22.93
N LYS A 125 -22.82 -11.00 22.06
CA LYS A 125 -24.03 -11.88 22.03
C LYS A 125 -24.17 -12.68 23.31
N ASP A 126 -23.06 -13.18 23.83
CA ASP A 126 -23.00 -14.00 25.04
C ASP A 126 -23.06 -13.15 26.32
N ARG A 127 -23.12 -11.80 26.18
CA ARG A 127 -23.13 -10.82 27.29
C ARG A 127 -21.93 -10.95 28.23
N THR A 128 -20.78 -11.37 27.70
CA THR A 128 -19.50 -11.42 28.41
C THR A 128 -18.68 -10.13 28.23
N PHE A 129 -19.00 -9.34 27.19
CA PHE A 129 -18.51 -7.97 26.99
C PHE A 129 -19.68 -6.97 27.03
N PRO A 130 -19.55 -5.80 27.74
CA PRO A 130 -18.43 -5.43 28.61
C PRO A 130 -18.42 -6.19 29.93
N SER A 131 -17.24 -6.50 30.46
CA SER A 131 -17.08 -6.95 31.85
C SER A 131 -17.03 -5.73 32.78
N LEU A 132 -17.00 -5.97 34.10
CA LEU A 132 -16.89 -4.90 35.09
C LEU A 132 -15.63 -4.05 34.97
N GLU A 133 -14.58 -4.56 34.34
CA GLU A 133 -13.36 -3.83 34.02
C GLU A 133 -13.54 -2.79 32.90
N HIS A 134 -14.58 -2.93 32.11
CA HIS A 134 -14.88 -2.09 30.95
C HIS A 134 -16.01 -1.08 31.21
N VAL A 135 -16.39 -0.87 32.49
CA VAL A 135 -17.49 0.05 32.86
C VAL A 135 -17.01 1.11 33.83
N TYR A 136 -17.66 2.26 33.81
CA TYR A 136 -17.39 3.34 34.75
C TYR A 136 -18.25 3.16 36.00
N HIS A 137 -17.62 3.05 37.18
CA HIS A 137 -18.31 2.98 38.44
C HIS A 137 -18.62 4.38 38.99
N MET A 138 -19.78 4.55 39.60
CA MET A 138 -20.05 5.77 40.36
C MET A 138 -19.21 5.76 41.63
N PRO A 139 -18.64 6.92 42.05
CA PRO A 139 -17.99 7.02 43.34
C PRO A 139 -18.98 6.67 44.46
N PRO A 140 -18.51 6.06 45.55
CA PRO A 140 -19.39 5.73 46.67
C PRO A 140 -20.09 7.01 47.16
N ARG A 141 -21.42 6.91 47.35
CA ARG A 141 -22.23 8.02 47.85
C ARG A 141 -21.75 8.32 49.28
N ILE A 142 -21.10 9.48 49.48
CA ILE A 142 -20.80 9.96 50.84
C ILE A 142 -22.12 10.35 51.46
N VAL A 143 -22.66 9.47 52.30
CA VAL A 143 -23.79 9.80 53.17
C VAL A 143 -23.21 10.67 54.27
N SER A 144 -23.36 11.99 54.17
CA SER A 144 -23.07 12.87 55.28
C SER A 144 -24.09 12.57 56.36
N ASN A 145 -23.65 11.90 57.42
CA ASN A 145 -24.37 11.83 58.69
C ASN A 145 -24.38 13.23 59.28
N ASN A 146 -25.29 14.08 58.85
CA ASN A 146 -25.66 15.23 59.66
C ASN A 146 -26.44 14.74 60.87
N GLY A 147 -25.69 14.24 61.83
CA GLY A 147 -26.20 14.01 63.17
C GLY A 147 -26.74 15.32 63.72
N LYS A 148 -28.02 15.34 63.97
CA LYS A 148 -28.63 16.31 64.83
C LYS A 148 -28.10 16.00 66.26
N ASP A 149 -27.18 16.78 66.71
CA ASP A 149 -26.95 16.94 68.14
C ASP A 149 -27.49 18.31 68.55
N LYS A 150 -28.47 18.21 69.41
CA LYS A 150 -28.85 19.27 70.33
C LYS A 150 -28.16 19.11 71.61
#